data_c5c9cc05140955f286f3890a2b00cb56
#
_entry.id   c5c9cc05140955f286f3890a2b00cb56
#
_cell.length_a   1.000
_cell.length_b   1.000
_cell.length_c   1.000
_cell.angle_alpha   90.00
_cell.angle_beta   90.00
_cell.angle_gamma   90.00
#
_symmetry.space_group_name_H-M   'P 1'
#
loop_
_entity.id
_entity.type
_entity.pdbx_description
1 polymer ?
#
loop_
_entity_poly.entity_id
_entity_poly.type
_entity_poly.pdbx_seq_one_letter_code
_entity_poly.pdbx_strand_id
1 'polypeptide(L)'
;MNYAFILIIIVLIVAGWYAWRYYTLRRNLNDYAKAIRQKSDENSNVKELESISSSISHLISTFNMQHSILDSERSRLATVLDQITDGVLIADAHGLIQFANPAAGRLFQFTNPINHSIVEVVRHHQLVEAWRRCQQTGQMQSESVEVPTRHQFLQLVVIPDQHTSGSLLLVQDLTRLRRLETVRRDFVSNLSHELRTPLASLRALAETLQDGALDDPPAARRFVDQIQIEVDALTQMVNELLELSRIESGRFSLDRSPVAAYDLLASASQRMQLQAERADLNLRVECANDLPTVQIDAQRLEQVLVNLIHNAVKFTRPGGEIILSAEPDDGSIRFAVRDTGVGIPADEVSRIFERFYRVDKSRTGNGTGLGLSIAKHIVEAHGGRIWVESAEGKGSTFYFIIPQ
;
A
#
# COMPACT_ATOMS: atom_id res chain seq x y z
N MET A 1 29.78 15.21 33.18
CA MET A 1 29.65 13.96 34.02
C MET A 1 28.42 14.11 34.87
N ASN A 2 27.51 13.69 34.49
CA ASN A 2 26.18 13.04 34.44
C ASN A 2 25.30 13.36 35.66
N TYR A 3 24.50 14.43 35.52
CA TYR A 3 23.36 14.71 36.42
C TYR A 3 22.38 13.52 36.52
N ALA A 4 22.23 12.71 35.44
CA ALA A 4 21.43 11.51 35.43
C ALA A 4 21.93 10.44 36.40
N PHE A 5 23.24 10.30 36.57
CA PHE A 5 23.84 9.34 37.52
C PHE A 5 23.62 9.78 38.97
N ILE A 6 23.66 11.08 39.22
CA ILE A 6 23.37 11.64 40.54
C ILE A 6 21.89 11.47 40.91
N LEU A 7 20.98 11.64 39.92
CA LEU A 7 19.53 11.45 40.13
C LEU A 7 19.19 9.99 40.43
N ILE A 8 19.80 9.05 39.73
CA ILE A 8 19.62 7.59 39.97
C ILE A 8 20.12 7.23 41.37
N ILE A 9 21.26 7.77 41.79
CA ILE A 9 21.78 7.51 43.17
C ILE A 9 20.84 8.09 44.19
N ILE A 10 20.30 9.29 43.99
CA ILE A 10 19.35 9.92 44.94
C ILE A 10 18.07 9.06 45.05
N VAL A 11 17.52 8.60 43.90
CA VAL A 11 16.33 7.73 43.87
C VAL A 11 16.59 6.40 44.58
N LEU A 12 17.76 5.78 44.38
CA LEU A 12 18.13 4.54 45.08
C LEU A 12 18.33 4.75 46.58
N ILE A 13 18.90 5.89 47.00
CA ILE A 13 19.05 6.24 48.43
C ILE A 13 17.69 6.48 49.06
N VAL A 14 16.78 7.18 48.40
CA VAL A 14 15.42 7.46 48.89
C VAL A 14 14.61 6.15 48.96
N ALA A 15 14.69 5.30 47.93
CA ALA A 15 14.04 3.99 47.93
C ALA A 15 14.61 3.06 49.03
N GLY A 16 15.94 3.04 49.19
CA GLY A 16 16.62 2.29 50.26
C GLY A 16 16.23 2.80 51.66
N TRP A 17 16.13 4.12 51.84
CA TRP A 17 15.69 4.72 53.09
C TRP A 17 14.21 4.40 53.41
N TYR A 18 13.33 4.44 52.41
CA TYR A 18 11.92 4.04 52.56
C TYR A 18 11.78 2.56 52.88
N ALA A 19 12.54 1.70 52.20
CA ALA A 19 12.54 0.25 52.47
C ALA A 19 13.07 -0.06 53.90
N TRP A 20 14.16 0.63 54.30
CA TRP A 20 14.71 0.49 55.67
C TRP A 20 13.73 1.00 56.72
N ARG A 21 13.07 2.11 56.52
CA ARG A 21 12.07 2.68 57.43
C ARG A 21 10.83 1.81 57.53
N TYR A 22 10.40 1.22 56.40
CA TYR A 22 9.31 0.25 56.39
C TYR A 22 9.68 -1.04 57.16
N TYR A 23 10.89 -1.54 56.95
CA TYR A 23 11.37 -2.75 57.65
C TYR A 23 11.54 -2.52 59.16
N THR A 24 12.07 -1.38 59.56
CA THR A 24 12.20 -1.01 60.99
C THR A 24 10.84 -0.78 61.62
N LEU A 25 9.90 -0.14 60.97
CA LEU A 25 8.52 0.03 61.43
C LEU A 25 7.83 -1.33 61.66
N ARG A 26 7.96 -2.22 60.68
CA ARG A 26 7.40 -3.58 60.73
C ARG A 26 8.04 -4.42 61.84
N ARG A 27 9.35 -4.29 62.03
CA ARG A 27 10.06 -4.99 63.10
C ARG A 27 9.63 -4.47 64.49
N ASN A 28 9.56 -3.14 64.64
CA ASN A 28 9.11 -2.55 65.90
C ASN A 28 7.65 -2.92 66.24
N LEU A 29 6.76 -2.93 65.23
CA LEU A 29 5.37 -3.37 65.40
C LEU A 29 5.30 -4.86 65.82
N ASN A 30 6.11 -5.74 65.21
CA ASN A 30 6.19 -7.14 65.61
C ASN A 30 6.77 -7.31 67.00
N ASP A 31 7.78 -6.52 67.40
CA ASP A 31 8.39 -6.58 68.72
C ASP A 31 7.42 -6.01 69.77
N TYR A 32 6.67 -4.96 69.49
CA TYR A 32 5.56 -4.50 70.32
C TYR A 32 4.44 -5.50 70.42
N ALA A 33 4.05 -6.16 69.33
CA ALA A 33 3.05 -7.22 69.34
C ALA A 33 3.50 -8.47 70.21
N LYS A 34 4.81 -8.81 70.14
CA LYS A 34 5.38 -9.85 70.97
C LYS A 34 5.43 -9.45 72.49
N ALA A 35 5.81 -8.18 72.77
CA ALA A 35 5.85 -7.65 74.14
C ALA A 35 4.45 -7.57 74.77
N ILE A 36 3.44 -7.23 74.01
CA ILE A 36 2.03 -7.18 74.34
C ILE A 36 1.53 -8.62 74.59
N ARG A 37 1.86 -9.62 73.78
CA ARG A 37 1.52 -11.03 73.98
C ARG A 37 2.14 -11.60 75.26
N GLN A 38 3.39 -11.21 75.61
CA GLN A 38 4.04 -11.63 76.82
C GLN A 38 3.47 -10.98 78.09
N LYS A 39 2.79 -9.84 78.01
CA LYS A 39 2.16 -9.11 79.11
C LYS A 39 0.66 -9.40 79.28
N SER A 40 0.09 -10.24 78.43
CA SER A 40 -1.35 -10.44 78.30
C SER A 40 -1.90 -11.65 79.09
N ASP A 41 -1.59 -11.71 80.32
CA ASP A 41 -2.39 -12.58 81.27
C ASP A 41 -3.54 -11.82 81.95
N GLU A 42 -3.73 -10.52 81.67
CA GLU A 42 -4.91 -9.78 82.14
C GLU A 42 -5.33 -8.69 81.13
N ASN A 43 -6.60 -8.78 80.71
CA ASN A 43 -7.52 -7.69 80.30
C ASN A 43 -7.93 -7.45 78.81
N SER A 44 -9.17 -7.03 78.71
CA SER A 44 -10.01 -6.64 77.56
C SER A 44 -9.36 -5.81 76.44
N ASN A 45 -8.27 -5.10 76.75
CA ASN A 45 -7.53 -4.23 75.80
C ASN A 45 -6.79 -5.00 74.68
N VAL A 46 -6.52 -6.31 74.88
CA VAL A 46 -5.83 -7.14 73.88
C VAL A 46 -6.75 -7.42 72.67
N LYS A 47 -8.06 -7.65 72.95
CA LYS A 47 -9.05 -7.89 71.90
C LYS A 47 -9.27 -6.67 71.03
N GLU A 48 -9.22 -5.44 71.56
CA GLU A 48 -9.32 -4.19 70.77
C GLU A 48 -8.06 -3.99 69.92
N LEU A 49 -6.86 -4.28 70.45
CA LEU A 49 -5.61 -4.19 69.69
C LEU A 49 -5.52 -5.25 68.55
N GLU A 50 -6.00 -6.45 68.75
CA GLU A 50 -6.12 -7.49 67.72
C GLU A 50 -7.14 -7.09 66.67
N SER A 51 -8.26 -6.50 67.03
CA SER A 51 -9.25 -5.93 66.14
C SER A 51 -8.71 -4.79 65.28
N ILE A 52 -7.95 -3.87 65.89
CA ILE A 52 -7.29 -2.78 65.18
C ILE A 52 -6.21 -3.31 64.23
N SER A 53 -5.39 -4.25 64.69
CA SER A 53 -4.35 -4.88 63.86
C SER A 53 -4.93 -5.64 62.65
N SER A 54 -6.03 -6.36 62.85
CA SER A 54 -6.75 -7.02 61.75
C SER A 54 -7.37 -6.03 60.76
N SER A 55 -7.94 -4.93 61.28
CA SER A 55 -8.51 -3.86 60.46
C SER A 55 -7.44 -3.14 59.62
N ILE A 56 -6.28 -2.84 60.21
CA ILE A 56 -5.13 -2.25 59.49
C ILE A 56 -4.59 -3.23 58.44
N SER A 57 -4.48 -4.51 58.76
CA SER A 57 -4.04 -5.53 57.79
C SER A 57 -5.02 -5.66 56.62
N HIS A 58 -6.32 -5.60 56.89
CA HIS A 58 -7.37 -5.58 55.83
C HIS A 58 -7.30 -4.32 54.98
N LEU A 59 -7.11 -3.14 55.56
CA LEU A 59 -6.93 -1.89 54.82
C LEU A 59 -5.69 -1.92 53.93
N ILE A 60 -4.55 -2.42 54.42
CA ILE A 60 -3.33 -2.57 53.65
C ILE A 60 -3.52 -3.53 52.48
N SER A 61 -4.19 -4.66 52.71
CA SER A 61 -4.46 -5.65 51.67
C SER A 61 -5.41 -5.09 50.60
N THR A 62 -6.45 -4.34 51.00
CA THR A 62 -7.38 -3.68 50.08
C THR A 62 -6.69 -2.61 49.27
N PHE A 63 -5.86 -1.78 49.90
CA PHE A 63 -5.06 -0.75 49.24
C PHE A 63 -4.09 -1.35 48.20
N ASN A 64 -3.36 -2.41 48.57
CA ASN A 64 -2.45 -3.11 47.67
C ASN A 64 -3.21 -3.77 46.50
N MET A 65 -4.39 -4.33 46.75
CA MET A 65 -5.25 -4.91 45.73
C MET A 65 -5.74 -3.82 44.74
N GLN A 66 -6.22 -2.69 45.24
CA GLN A 66 -6.65 -1.57 44.38
C GLN A 66 -5.48 -1.02 43.57
N HIS A 67 -4.30 -0.87 44.16
CA HIS A 67 -3.11 -0.43 43.47
C HIS A 67 -2.69 -1.40 42.35
N SER A 68 -2.73 -2.70 42.63
CA SER A 68 -2.42 -3.73 41.61
C SER A 68 -3.42 -3.75 40.43
N ILE A 69 -4.71 -3.53 40.74
CA ILE A 69 -5.75 -3.41 39.69
C ILE A 69 -5.51 -2.20 38.83
N LEU A 70 -5.25 -1.02 39.40
CA LEU A 70 -4.94 0.20 38.69
C LEU A 70 -3.68 0.06 37.82
N ASP A 71 -2.63 -0.55 38.31
CA ASP A 71 -1.40 -0.81 37.56
C ASP A 71 -1.64 -1.78 36.39
N SER A 72 -2.46 -2.82 36.63
CA SER A 72 -2.87 -3.75 35.57
C SER A 72 -3.69 -3.05 34.48
N GLU A 73 -4.66 -2.21 34.85
CA GLU A 73 -5.46 -1.46 33.90
C GLU A 73 -4.61 -0.45 33.11
N ARG A 74 -3.70 0.28 33.77
CA ARG A 74 -2.74 1.19 33.09
C ARG A 74 -1.87 0.43 32.09
N SER A 75 -1.33 -0.71 32.49
CA SER A 75 -0.51 -1.54 31.61
C SER A 75 -1.30 -2.06 30.41
N ARG A 76 -2.55 -2.46 30.63
CA ARG A 76 -3.45 -2.91 29.58
C ARG A 76 -3.78 -1.78 28.59
N LEU A 77 -4.10 -0.59 29.08
CA LEU A 77 -4.37 0.59 28.25
C LEU A 77 -3.13 1.00 27.45
N ALA A 78 -1.95 1.01 28.06
CA ALA A 78 -0.69 1.28 27.38
C ALA A 78 -0.44 0.29 26.24
N THR A 79 -0.64 -1.02 26.49
CA THR A 79 -0.48 -2.06 25.47
C THR A 79 -1.45 -1.86 24.30
N VAL A 80 -2.70 -1.49 24.58
CA VAL A 80 -3.69 -1.20 23.52
C VAL A 80 -3.25 0.00 22.69
N LEU A 81 -2.82 1.08 23.34
CA LEU A 81 -2.34 2.28 22.64
C LEU A 81 -1.07 2.02 21.80
N ASP A 82 -0.19 1.14 22.26
CA ASP A 82 1.02 0.76 21.53
C ASP A 82 0.74 -0.08 20.28
N GLN A 83 -0.36 -0.84 20.28
CA GLN A 83 -0.78 -1.67 19.15
C GLN A 83 -1.58 -0.90 18.09
N ILE A 84 -2.06 0.30 18.39
CA ILE A 84 -2.76 1.14 17.43
C ILE A 84 -1.79 1.56 16.32
N THR A 85 -2.21 1.39 15.07
CA THR A 85 -1.44 1.78 13.88
C THR A 85 -1.40 3.29 13.68
N ASP A 86 -2.41 3.99 14.17
CA ASP A 86 -2.51 5.44 14.14
C ASP A 86 -1.63 6.08 15.22
N GLY A 87 -1.04 7.22 14.91
CA GLY A 87 -0.25 7.98 15.86
C GLY A 87 -1.16 8.63 16.91
N VAL A 88 -0.84 8.42 18.19
CA VAL A 88 -1.53 9.05 19.33
C VAL A 88 -0.53 9.90 20.09
N LEU A 89 -0.85 11.19 20.25
CA LEU A 89 -0.10 12.13 21.07
C LEU A 89 -1.04 12.78 22.07
N ILE A 90 -0.60 12.96 23.32
CA ILE A 90 -1.30 13.75 24.33
C ILE A 90 -0.36 14.88 24.72
N ALA A 91 -0.86 16.10 24.63
CA ALA A 91 -0.11 17.30 25.00
C ALA A 91 -0.85 18.12 26.07
N ASP A 92 -0.08 18.82 26.88
CA ASP A 92 -0.63 19.74 27.87
C ASP A 92 -1.10 21.07 27.25
N ALA A 93 -1.56 21.98 28.10
CA ALA A 93 -2.00 23.31 27.69
C ALA A 93 -0.91 24.17 27.01
N HIS A 94 0.35 23.87 27.24
CA HIS A 94 1.51 24.56 26.67
C HIS A 94 2.00 23.88 25.37
N GLY A 95 1.41 22.75 24.98
CA GLY A 95 1.80 21.98 23.82
C GLY A 95 3.02 21.08 24.04
N LEU A 96 3.38 20.79 25.28
CA LEU A 96 4.39 19.78 25.60
C LEU A 96 3.76 18.39 25.59
N ILE A 97 4.37 17.50 24.85
CA ILE A 97 3.89 16.13 24.68
C ILE A 97 4.16 15.32 25.94
N GLN A 98 3.09 14.86 26.59
CA GLN A 98 3.12 14.02 27.77
C GLN A 98 3.07 12.51 27.47
N PHE A 99 2.44 12.17 26.34
CA PHE A 99 2.35 10.80 25.87
C PHE A 99 2.46 10.75 24.35
N ALA A 100 3.13 9.72 23.86
CA ALA A 100 3.20 9.38 22.44
C ALA A 100 3.30 7.86 22.29
N ASN A 101 2.46 7.28 21.44
CA ASN A 101 2.60 5.87 21.12
C ASN A 101 3.70 5.64 20.06
N PRO A 102 4.19 4.40 19.87
CA PRO A 102 5.23 4.10 18.89
C PRO A 102 4.87 4.48 17.45
N ALA A 103 3.58 4.44 17.08
CA ALA A 103 3.11 4.84 15.75
C ALA A 103 3.34 6.33 15.49
N ALA A 104 3.08 7.22 16.46
CA ALA A 104 3.35 8.65 16.34
C ALA A 104 4.85 8.92 16.09
N GLY A 105 5.73 8.20 16.83
CA GLY A 105 7.17 8.29 16.62
C GLY A 105 7.59 7.91 15.20
N ARG A 106 7.01 6.84 14.63
CA ARG A 106 7.26 6.42 13.25
C ARG A 106 6.74 7.43 12.22
N LEU A 107 5.49 7.91 12.39
CA LEU A 107 4.86 8.86 11.45
C LEU A 107 5.62 10.19 11.37
N PHE A 108 6.05 10.71 12.50
CA PHE A 108 6.82 11.97 12.54
C PHE A 108 8.34 11.76 12.46
N GLN A 109 8.83 10.50 12.46
CA GLN A 109 10.26 10.17 12.50
C GLN A 109 11.00 10.84 13.67
N PHE A 110 10.40 10.76 14.84
CA PHE A 110 10.93 11.32 16.06
C PHE A 110 11.13 10.21 17.11
N THR A 111 12.36 10.03 17.58
CA THR A 111 12.74 8.87 18.40
C THR A 111 12.10 8.88 19.79
N ASN A 112 11.96 10.07 20.41
CA ASN A 112 11.32 10.24 21.71
C ASN A 112 10.55 11.55 21.77
N PRO A 113 9.26 11.57 21.41
CA PRO A 113 8.44 12.77 21.39
C PRO A 113 8.12 13.37 22.78
N ILE A 114 8.25 12.58 23.85
CA ILE A 114 7.89 13.01 25.22
C ILE A 114 8.75 14.18 25.67
N ASN A 115 8.14 15.17 26.30
CA ASN A 115 8.73 16.43 26.75
C ASN A 115 9.24 17.37 25.62
N HIS A 116 8.90 17.08 24.36
CA HIS A 116 9.10 17.99 23.24
C HIS A 116 7.80 18.73 22.91
N SER A 117 7.91 19.90 22.28
CA SER A 117 6.73 20.62 21.84
C SER A 117 6.11 19.97 20.60
N ILE A 118 4.78 20.11 20.45
CA ILE A 118 4.07 19.67 19.25
C ILE A 118 4.72 20.23 17.98
N VAL A 119 5.18 21.49 18.02
CA VAL A 119 5.81 22.17 16.88
C VAL A 119 7.12 21.50 16.46
N GLU A 120 7.93 21.06 17.43
CA GLU A 120 9.20 20.37 17.16
C GLU A 120 9.01 18.96 16.59
N VAL A 121 7.95 18.27 17.02
CA VAL A 121 7.68 16.88 16.62
C VAL A 121 6.93 16.83 15.28
N VAL A 122 5.85 17.58 15.14
CA VAL A 122 4.96 17.54 13.97
C VAL A 122 5.61 18.18 12.74
N ARG A 123 6.35 19.30 12.90
CA ARG A 123 7.11 19.99 11.84
C ARG A 123 6.35 20.29 10.56
N HIS A 124 5.04 20.44 10.63
CA HIS A 124 4.19 20.76 9.50
C HIS A 124 3.24 21.90 9.87
N HIS A 125 3.35 23.04 9.16
CA HIS A 125 2.65 24.27 9.50
C HIS A 125 1.14 24.09 9.66
N GLN A 126 0.47 23.46 8.67
CA GLN A 126 -0.98 23.30 8.70
C GLN A 126 -1.45 22.41 9.87
N LEU A 127 -0.71 21.34 10.21
CA LEU A 127 -1.04 20.48 11.35
C LEU A 127 -0.86 21.22 12.67
N VAL A 128 0.20 22.01 12.81
CA VAL A 128 0.44 22.85 14.00
C VAL A 128 -0.64 23.92 14.12
N GLU A 129 -1.08 24.50 13.02
CA GLU A 129 -2.15 25.49 12.99
C GLU A 129 -3.51 24.88 13.38
N ALA A 130 -3.81 23.66 12.97
CA ALA A 130 -5.00 22.92 13.42
C ALA A 130 -4.98 22.72 14.94
N TRP A 131 -3.81 22.38 15.51
CA TRP A 131 -3.67 22.29 16.96
C TRP A 131 -3.90 23.64 17.65
N ARG A 132 -3.32 24.73 17.15
CA ARG A 132 -3.51 26.08 17.70
C ARG A 132 -4.98 26.52 17.64
N ARG A 133 -5.66 26.27 16.51
CA ARG A 133 -7.10 26.54 16.38
C ARG A 133 -7.94 25.76 17.40
N CYS A 134 -7.58 24.51 17.64
CA CYS A 134 -8.26 23.70 18.67
C CYS A 134 -8.10 24.31 20.06
N GLN A 135 -6.89 24.74 20.42
CA GLN A 135 -6.60 25.41 21.71
C GLN A 135 -7.37 26.73 21.87
N GLN A 136 -7.48 27.52 20.81
CA GLN A 136 -8.16 28.81 20.84
C GLN A 136 -9.69 28.68 20.89
N THR A 137 -10.25 27.73 20.16
CA THR A 137 -11.71 27.56 20.01
C THR A 137 -12.32 26.60 21.01
N GLY A 138 -11.52 25.73 21.63
CA GLY A 138 -12.01 24.63 22.45
C GLY A 138 -12.83 23.61 21.68
N GLN A 139 -12.72 23.58 20.34
CA GLN A 139 -13.45 22.67 19.47
C GLN A 139 -12.51 21.72 18.74
N MET A 140 -12.99 20.50 18.47
CA MET A 140 -12.26 19.52 17.67
C MET A 140 -11.89 20.11 16.30
N GLN A 141 -10.66 19.89 15.87
CA GLN A 141 -10.15 20.27 14.57
C GLN A 141 -9.67 19.06 13.80
N SER A 142 -9.90 19.06 12.48
CA SER A 142 -9.36 18.03 11.60
C SER A 142 -8.68 18.69 10.40
N GLU A 143 -7.47 18.26 10.10
CA GLU A 143 -6.70 18.76 8.97
C GLU A 143 -6.00 17.60 8.26
N SER A 144 -5.98 17.64 6.92
CA SER A 144 -5.32 16.62 6.08
C SER A 144 -4.27 17.30 5.23
N VAL A 145 -3.06 16.75 5.23
CA VAL A 145 -1.93 17.34 4.54
C VAL A 145 -1.17 16.30 3.73
N GLU A 146 -0.62 16.74 2.62
CA GLU A 146 0.41 16.00 1.89
C GLU A 146 1.78 16.45 2.39
N VAL A 147 2.64 15.47 2.73
CA VAL A 147 4.05 15.68 3.06
C VAL A 147 4.88 15.32 1.82
N PRO A 148 5.21 16.28 0.94
CA PRO A 148 5.80 15.98 -0.38
C PRO A 148 7.14 15.25 -0.28
N THR A 149 7.96 15.59 0.71
CA THR A 149 9.29 14.99 0.93
C THR A 149 9.23 13.48 1.23
N ARG A 150 8.06 12.97 1.65
CA ARG A 150 7.85 11.57 2.03
C ARG A 150 6.77 10.89 1.19
N HIS A 151 6.13 11.62 0.29
CA HIS A 151 4.95 11.16 -0.46
C HIS A 151 3.89 10.53 0.47
N GLN A 152 3.67 11.15 1.64
CA GLN A 152 2.71 10.71 2.64
C GLN A 152 1.53 11.67 2.74
N PHE A 153 0.33 11.10 2.92
CA PHE A 153 -0.88 11.86 3.25
C PHE A 153 -1.24 11.57 4.70
N LEU A 154 -1.13 12.59 5.55
CA LEU A 154 -1.45 12.49 6.97
C LEU A 154 -2.75 13.25 7.26
N GLN A 155 -3.62 12.65 8.06
CA GLN A 155 -4.76 13.31 8.67
C GLN A 155 -4.47 13.47 10.16
N LEU A 156 -4.59 14.70 10.65
CA LEU A 156 -4.53 15.02 12.08
C LEU A 156 -5.95 15.38 12.56
N VAL A 157 -6.36 14.72 13.64
CA VAL A 157 -7.56 15.11 14.40
C VAL A 157 -7.10 15.54 15.77
N VAL A 158 -7.45 16.77 16.16
CA VAL A 158 -7.12 17.35 17.47
C VAL A 158 -8.39 17.46 18.28
N ILE A 159 -8.42 16.86 19.45
CA ILE A 159 -9.54 16.83 20.38
C ILE A 159 -9.10 17.57 21.66
N PRO A 160 -9.83 18.62 22.09
CA PRO A 160 -9.50 19.30 23.33
C PRO A 160 -9.82 18.42 24.53
N ASP A 161 -8.93 18.40 25.53
CA ASP A 161 -9.23 17.78 26.82
C ASP A 161 -9.91 18.79 27.73
N GLN A 162 -11.16 18.51 28.09
CA GLN A 162 -11.97 19.41 28.94
C GLN A 162 -11.50 19.46 30.40
N HIS A 163 -10.70 18.48 30.85
CA HIS A 163 -10.27 18.37 32.24
C HIS A 163 -8.91 19.01 32.51
N THR A 164 -7.98 18.89 31.55
CA THR A 164 -6.57 19.31 31.75
C THR A 164 -6.18 20.53 30.90
N SER A 165 -7.12 21.10 30.13
CA SER A 165 -6.85 22.11 29.09
C SER A 165 -5.80 21.68 28.08
N GLY A 166 -5.48 20.41 28.03
CA GLY A 166 -4.58 19.79 27.07
C GLY A 166 -5.27 19.43 25.77
N SER A 167 -4.64 18.59 24.98
CA SER A 167 -5.21 18.07 23.72
C SER A 167 -4.74 16.65 23.41
N LEU A 168 -5.67 15.85 22.86
CA LEU A 168 -5.39 14.57 22.24
C LEU A 168 -5.25 14.78 20.73
N LEU A 169 -4.15 14.33 20.17
CA LEU A 169 -3.88 14.37 18.73
C LEU A 169 -3.86 12.95 18.19
N LEU A 170 -4.73 12.69 17.21
CA LEU A 170 -4.77 11.44 16.46
C LEU A 170 -4.23 11.69 15.06
N VAL A 171 -3.25 10.91 14.63
CA VAL A 171 -2.59 11.04 13.32
C VAL A 171 -2.74 9.75 12.54
N GLN A 172 -3.39 9.84 11.39
CA GLN A 172 -3.61 8.71 10.49
C GLN A 172 -2.78 8.85 9.23
N ASP A 173 -2.18 7.75 8.78
CA ASP A 173 -1.54 7.68 7.46
C ASP A 173 -2.57 7.22 6.42
N LEU A 174 -3.06 8.17 5.63
CA LEU A 174 -4.01 7.93 4.55
C LEU A 174 -3.32 7.71 3.19
N THR A 175 -2.01 7.55 3.15
CA THR A 175 -1.23 7.46 1.90
C THR A 175 -1.76 6.38 0.97
N ARG A 176 -1.99 5.18 1.51
CA ARG A 176 -2.52 4.05 0.73
C ARG A 176 -3.93 4.33 0.19
N LEU A 177 -4.79 4.89 1.04
CA LEU A 177 -6.17 5.23 0.65
C LEU A 177 -6.17 6.28 -0.46
N ARG A 178 -5.42 7.36 -0.28
CA ARG A 178 -5.31 8.44 -1.27
C ARG A 178 -4.70 7.98 -2.60
N ARG A 179 -3.70 7.10 -2.56
CA ARG A 179 -3.14 6.50 -3.78
C ARG A 179 -4.20 5.69 -4.53
N LEU A 180 -4.98 4.87 -3.83
CA LEU A 180 -6.08 4.10 -4.44
C LEU A 180 -7.15 5.01 -5.04
N GLU A 181 -7.55 6.07 -4.33
CA GLU A 181 -8.52 7.07 -4.84
C GLU A 181 -7.99 7.79 -6.07
N THR A 182 -6.72 8.18 -6.09
CA THR A 182 -6.08 8.84 -7.23
C THR A 182 -6.03 7.90 -8.43
N VAL A 183 -5.53 6.67 -8.26
CA VAL A 183 -5.51 5.66 -9.32
C VAL A 183 -6.91 5.41 -9.89
N ARG A 184 -7.94 5.32 -9.03
CA ARG A 184 -9.33 5.16 -9.47
C ARG A 184 -9.84 6.37 -10.24
N ARG A 185 -9.54 7.59 -9.78
CA ARG A 185 -9.96 8.82 -10.46
C ARG A 185 -9.30 8.95 -11.82
N ASP A 186 -7.99 8.71 -11.88
CA ASP A 186 -7.22 8.76 -13.12
C ASP A 186 -7.70 7.69 -14.10
N PHE A 187 -8.05 6.49 -13.61
CA PHE A 187 -8.66 5.44 -14.42
C PHE A 187 -9.96 5.90 -15.08
N VAL A 188 -10.91 6.47 -14.31
CA VAL A 188 -12.20 6.96 -14.85
C VAL A 188 -11.99 8.11 -15.83
N SER A 189 -11.08 9.04 -15.51
CA SER A 189 -10.75 10.17 -16.38
C SER A 189 -10.16 9.70 -17.72
N ASN A 190 -9.15 8.82 -17.67
CA ASN A 190 -8.50 8.29 -18.85
C ASN A 190 -9.47 7.48 -19.71
N LEU A 191 -10.30 6.63 -19.08
CA LEU A 191 -11.35 5.88 -19.78
C LEU A 191 -12.30 6.82 -20.54
N SER A 192 -12.75 7.89 -19.88
CA SER A 192 -13.64 8.87 -20.51
C SER A 192 -12.99 9.56 -21.72
N HIS A 193 -11.70 9.84 -21.65
CA HIS A 193 -10.95 10.43 -22.77
C HIS A 193 -10.76 9.43 -23.92
N GLU A 194 -10.35 8.20 -23.61
CA GLU A 194 -10.09 7.17 -24.63
C GLU A 194 -11.39 6.70 -25.33
N LEU A 195 -12.55 6.77 -24.68
CA LEU A 195 -13.84 6.51 -25.32
C LEU A 195 -14.35 7.69 -26.15
N ARG A 196 -14.07 8.95 -25.75
CA ARG A 196 -14.59 10.13 -26.44
C ARG A 196 -14.00 10.30 -27.84
N THR A 197 -12.73 9.98 -28.03
CA THR A 197 -12.01 10.14 -29.30
C THR A 197 -12.62 9.29 -30.41
N PRO A 198 -12.74 7.95 -30.31
CA PRO A 198 -13.34 7.14 -31.37
C PRO A 198 -14.83 7.44 -31.57
N LEU A 199 -15.58 7.81 -30.51
CA LEU A 199 -16.98 8.23 -30.65
C LEU A 199 -17.12 9.53 -31.48
N ALA A 200 -16.21 10.50 -31.27
CA ALA A 200 -16.19 11.72 -32.07
C ALA A 200 -15.80 11.43 -33.52
N SER A 201 -14.83 10.52 -33.76
CA SER A 201 -14.45 10.05 -35.09
C SER A 201 -15.63 9.37 -35.79
N LEU A 202 -16.30 8.42 -35.12
CA LEU A 202 -17.49 7.75 -35.69
C LEU A 202 -18.59 8.73 -36.08
N ARG A 203 -18.85 9.73 -35.22
CA ARG A 203 -19.83 10.76 -35.47
C ARG A 203 -19.47 11.58 -36.70
N ALA A 204 -18.22 12.06 -36.82
CA ALA A 204 -17.75 12.82 -37.96
C ALA A 204 -17.81 12.03 -39.29
N LEU A 205 -17.43 10.73 -39.25
CA LEU A 205 -17.54 9.84 -40.42
C LEU A 205 -19.00 9.63 -40.83
N ALA A 206 -19.92 9.47 -39.89
CA ALA A 206 -21.35 9.34 -40.17
C ALA A 206 -21.94 10.65 -40.73
N GLU A 207 -21.60 11.82 -40.18
CA GLU A 207 -21.99 13.13 -40.70
C GLU A 207 -21.45 13.33 -42.13
N THR A 208 -20.19 13.01 -42.42
CA THR A 208 -19.59 13.08 -43.76
C THR A 208 -20.31 12.19 -44.76
N LEU A 209 -20.72 10.97 -44.36
CA LEU A 209 -21.51 10.11 -45.25
C LEU A 209 -22.87 10.73 -45.57
N GLN A 210 -23.56 11.36 -44.60
CA GLN A 210 -24.84 12.03 -44.79
C GLN A 210 -24.74 13.28 -45.67
N ASP A 211 -23.64 14.02 -45.56
CA ASP A 211 -23.39 15.28 -46.27
C ASP A 211 -23.00 15.07 -47.75
N GLY A 212 -23.17 13.87 -48.30
CA GLY A 212 -23.02 13.60 -49.74
C GLY A 212 -21.97 12.59 -50.14
N ALA A 213 -21.14 12.08 -49.18
CA ALA A 213 -20.16 11.05 -49.48
C ALA A 213 -20.81 9.69 -49.88
N LEU A 214 -22.11 9.50 -49.63
CA LEU A 214 -22.88 8.34 -50.07
C LEU A 214 -23.05 8.32 -51.61
N ASP A 215 -23.00 9.48 -52.29
CA ASP A 215 -23.13 9.62 -53.73
C ASP A 215 -21.83 9.25 -54.47
N ASP A 216 -20.70 9.08 -53.75
CA ASP A 216 -19.40 8.60 -54.26
C ASP A 216 -19.10 7.21 -53.72
N PRO A 217 -19.40 6.11 -54.44
CA PRO A 217 -19.24 4.74 -53.91
C PRO A 217 -17.82 4.40 -53.45
N PRO A 218 -16.72 4.82 -54.08
CA PRO A 218 -15.37 4.65 -53.57
C PRO A 218 -15.12 5.37 -52.25
N ALA A 219 -15.63 6.59 -52.05
CA ALA A 219 -15.52 7.34 -50.82
C ALA A 219 -16.38 6.73 -49.71
N ALA A 220 -17.62 6.36 -50.02
CA ALA A 220 -18.53 5.71 -49.08
C ALA A 220 -17.91 4.41 -48.47
N ARG A 221 -17.32 3.56 -49.33
CA ARG A 221 -16.64 2.36 -48.88
C ARG A 221 -15.50 2.67 -47.90
N ARG A 222 -14.64 3.64 -48.17
CA ARG A 222 -13.54 4.03 -47.30
C ARG A 222 -14.05 4.52 -45.93
N PHE A 223 -15.13 5.30 -45.89
CA PHE A 223 -15.72 5.77 -44.63
C PHE A 223 -16.37 4.63 -43.85
N VAL A 224 -17.04 3.70 -44.53
CA VAL A 224 -17.60 2.50 -43.87
C VAL A 224 -16.49 1.62 -43.30
N ASP A 225 -15.40 1.38 -44.04
CA ASP A 225 -14.25 0.62 -43.58
C ASP A 225 -13.61 1.32 -42.36
N GLN A 226 -13.52 2.64 -42.34
CA GLN A 226 -13.01 3.40 -41.20
C GLN A 226 -13.95 3.31 -39.98
N ILE A 227 -15.27 3.36 -40.20
CA ILE A 227 -16.26 3.14 -39.12
C ILE A 227 -16.08 1.74 -38.54
N GLN A 228 -15.87 0.71 -39.34
CA GLN A 228 -15.65 -0.64 -38.88
C GLN A 228 -14.39 -0.74 -38.00
N ILE A 229 -13.29 -0.08 -38.41
CA ILE A 229 -12.05 -0.04 -37.63
C ILE A 229 -12.29 0.61 -36.24
N GLU A 230 -13.04 1.71 -36.18
CA GLU A 230 -13.32 2.39 -34.91
C GLU A 230 -14.26 1.55 -33.99
N VAL A 231 -15.24 0.85 -34.57
CA VAL A 231 -16.14 -0.04 -33.84
C VAL A 231 -15.35 -1.23 -33.26
N ASP A 232 -14.45 -1.83 -34.04
CA ASP A 232 -13.61 -2.95 -33.61
C ASP A 232 -12.68 -2.50 -32.47
N ALA A 233 -12.08 -1.30 -32.56
CA ALA A 233 -11.25 -0.72 -31.51
C ALA A 233 -12.04 -0.48 -30.21
N LEU A 234 -13.27 0.05 -30.29
CA LEU A 234 -14.15 0.23 -29.12
C LEU A 234 -14.55 -1.12 -28.52
N THR A 235 -14.86 -2.10 -29.34
CA THR A 235 -15.21 -3.45 -28.87
C THR A 235 -14.05 -4.09 -28.12
N GLN A 236 -12.84 -3.97 -28.65
CA GLN A 236 -11.64 -4.44 -27.98
C GLN A 236 -11.44 -3.73 -26.62
N MET A 237 -11.57 -2.41 -26.59
CA MET A 237 -11.45 -1.63 -25.34
C MET A 237 -12.46 -2.08 -24.28
N VAL A 238 -13.71 -2.28 -24.65
CA VAL A 238 -14.75 -2.77 -23.72
C VAL A 238 -14.39 -4.16 -23.17
N ASN A 239 -13.92 -5.07 -24.03
CA ASN A 239 -13.49 -6.40 -23.61
C ASN A 239 -12.31 -6.35 -22.63
N GLU A 240 -11.31 -5.52 -22.89
CA GLU A 240 -10.16 -5.31 -22.01
C GLU A 240 -10.58 -4.72 -20.66
N LEU A 241 -11.55 -3.79 -20.62
CA LEU A 241 -12.11 -3.24 -19.39
C LEU A 241 -12.88 -4.27 -18.57
N LEU A 242 -13.71 -5.09 -19.22
CA LEU A 242 -14.44 -6.17 -18.55
C LEU A 242 -13.48 -7.19 -17.95
N GLU A 243 -12.41 -7.50 -18.67
CA GLU A 243 -11.38 -8.41 -18.18
C GLU A 243 -10.64 -7.83 -16.97
N LEU A 244 -10.19 -6.57 -17.05
CA LEU A 244 -9.57 -5.89 -15.92
C LEU A 244 -10.49 -5.86 -14.69
N SER A 245 -11.78 -5.59 -14.89
CA SER A 245 -12.78 -5.60 -13.82
C SER A 245 -12.93 -6.98 -13.16
N ARG A 246 -12.87 -8.06 -13.94
CA ARG A 246 -12.92 -9.44 -13.41
C ARG A 246 -11.68 -9.77 -12.58
N ILE A 247 -10.51 -9.35 -13.05
CA ILE A 247 -9.23 -9.51 -12.35
C ILE A 247 -9.27 -8.77 -11.01
N GLU A 248 -9.68 -7.49 -11.00
CA GLU A 248 -9.72 -6.66 -9.77
C GLU A 248 -10.73 -7.13 -8.73
N SER A 249 -11.85 -7.70 -9.17
CA SER A 249 -12.88 -8.20 -8.25
C SER A 249 -12.51 -9.52 -7.56
N GLY A 250 -11.32 -10.08 -7.84
CA GLY A 250 -10.89 -11.39 -7.30
C GLY A 250 -11.72 -12.57 -7.83
N ARG A 251 -12.58 -12.34 -8.82
CA ARG A 251 -13.39 -13.39 -9.49
C ARG A 251 -12.64 -14.08 -10.62
N PHE A 252 -11.35 -13.86 -10.70
CA PHE A 252 -10.48 -14.42 -11.71
C PHE A 252 -10.00 -15.80 -11.26
N SER A 253 -10.70 -16.85 -11.70
CA SER A 253 -10.27 -18.23 -11.52
C SER A 253 -9.43 -18.66 -12.72
N LEU A 254 -8.26 -19.24 -12.46
CA LEU A 254 -7.42 -19.84 -13.48
C LEU A 254 -7.80 -21.31 -13.67
N ASP A 255 -8.00 -21.72 -14.91
CA ASP A 255 -8.16 -23.13 -15.30
C ASP A 255 -6.78 -23.70 -15.67
N ARG A 256 -6.04 -24.15 -14.64
CA ARG A 256 -4.66 -24.61 -14.80
C ARG A 256 -4.61 -26.04 -15.33
N SER A 257 -3.82 -26.24 -16.37
CA SER A 257 -3.49 -27.54 -16.94
C SER A 257 -1.99 -27.64 -17.28
N PRO A 258 -1.42 -28.84 -17.39
CA PRO A 258 -0.04 -29.00 -17.81
C PRO A 258 0.12 -28.65 -19.29
N VAL A 259 0.92 -27.64 -19.61
CA VAL A 259 1.16 -27.14 -20.98
C VAL A 259 2.64 -27.10 -21.27
N ALA A 260 3.04 -27.54 -22.45
CA ALA A 260 4.43 -27.37 -22.91
C ALA A 260 4.67 -25.92 -23.34
N ALA A 261 5.83 -25.37 -22.96
CA ALA A 261 6.19 -23.99 -23.30
C ALA A 261 6.22 -23.75 -24.81
N TYR A 262 6.70 -24.74 -25.56
CA TYR A 262 6.73 -24.69 -27.04
C TYR A 262 5.33 -24.54 -27.64
N ASP A 263 4.34 -25.34 -27.16
CA ASP A 263 2.98 -25.32 -27.70
C ASP A 263 2.32 -23.96 -27.48
N LEU A 264 2.55 -23.34 -26.31
CA LEU A 264 2.06 -22.01 -25.98
C LEU A 264 2.66 -20.94 -26.92
N LEU A 265 3.99 -20.97 -27.14
CA LEU A 265 4.65 -20.04 -28.05
C LEU A 265 4.22 -20.23 -29.51
N ALA A 266 4.08 -21.49 -29.95
CA ALA A 266 3.66 -21.83 -31.29
C ALA A 266 2.22 -21.34 -31.57
N SER A 267 1.28 -21.55 -30.63
CA SER A 267 -0.10 -21.06 -30.74
C SER A 267 -0.15 -19.54 -30.87
N ALA A 268 0.54 -18.81 -29.97
CA ALA A 268 0.60 -17.36 -30.03
C ALA A 268 1.24 -16.84 -31.32
N SER A 269 2.33 -17.47 -31.78
CA SER A 269 2.99 -17.16 -33.06
C SER A 269 2.05 -17.35 -34.23
N GLN A 270 1.38 -18.51 -34.32
CA GLN A 270 0.43 -18.80 -35.41
C GLN A 270 -0.71 -17.78 -35.46
N ARG A 271 -1.23 -17.37 -34.32
CA ARG A 271 -2.30 -16.37 -34.23
C ARG A 271 -1.87 -14.99 -34.73
N MET A 272 -0.61 -14.62 -34.54
CA MET A 272 -0.07 -13.33 -34.90
C MET A 272 0.67 -13.29 -36.25
N GLN A 273 0.88 -14.45 -36.88
CA GLN A 273 1.67 -14.61 -38.10
C GLN A 273 1.20 -13.69 -39.24
N LEU A 274 -0.11 -13.70 -39.53
CA LEU A 274 -0.67 -12.86 -40.59
C LEU A 274 -0.49 -11.34 -40.34
N GLN A 275 -0.55 -10.93 -39.09
CA GLN A 275 -0.35 -9.52 -38.73
C GLN A 275 1.12 -9.12 -38.88
N ALA A 276 2.06 -9.97 -38.49
CA ALA A 276 3.49 -9.78 -38.68
C ALA A 276 3.84 -9.73 -40.18
N GLU A 277 3.32 -10.65 -40.98
CA GLU A 277 3.52 -10.66 -42.44
C GLU A 277 2.99 -9.37 -43.12
N ARG A 278 1.79 -8.91 -42.75
CA ARG A 278 1.21 -7.65 -43.23
C ARG A 278 2.05 -6.42 -42.89
N ALA A 279 2.78 -6.49 -41.76
CA ALA A 279 3.69 -5.46 -41.30
C ALA A 279 5.13 -5.59 -41.89
N ASP A 280 5.37 -6.60 -42.76
CA ASP A 280 6.68 -6.96 -43.28
C ASP A 280 7.70 -7.29 -42.20
N LEU A 281 7.29 -8.09 -41.21
CA LEU A 281 8.12 -8.50 -40.06
C LEU A 281 8.34 -10.00 -40.05
N ASN A 282 9.55 -10.41 -39.63
CA ASN A 282 9.89 -11.81 -39.43
C ASN A 282 9.55 -12.26 -37.99
N LEU A 283 8.52 -13.06 -37.83
CA LEU A 283 8.10 -13.64 -36.54
C LEU A 283 8.58 -15.10 -36.46
N ARG A 284 9.40 -15.43 -35.45
CA ARG A 284 9.91 -16.78 -35.26
C ARG A 284 9.90 -17.23 -33.79
N VAL A 285 9.88 -18.55 -33.60
CA VAL A 285 9.94 -19.18 -32.29
C VAL A 285 11.29 -19.88 -32.14
N GLU A 286 12.02 -19.52 -31.08
CA GLU A 286 13.27 -20.14 -30.66
C GLU A 286 13.06 -20.80 -29.29
N CYS A 287 12.69 -22.06 -29.26
CA CYS A 287 12.40 -22.77 -28.03
C CYS A 287 12.88 -24.24 -28.15
N ALA A 288 13.54 -24.75 -27.13
CA ALA A 288 13.87 -26.15 -27.04
C ALA A 288 12.61 -26.98 -26.79
N ASN A 289 12.48 -28.14 -27.44
CA ASN A 289 11.30 -29.01 -27.34
C ASN A 289 11.25 -29.81 -26.01
N ASP A 290 12.33 -29.84 -25.23
CA ASP A 290 12.53 -30.65 -24.03
C ASP A 290 12.30 -29.86 -22.72
N LEU A 291 11.69 -28.68 -22.80
CA LEU A 291 11.32 -27.92 -21.60
C LEU A 291 10.22 -28.64 -20.82
N PRO A 292 10.26 -28.61 -19.48
CA PRO A 292 9.22 -29.17 -18.65
C PRO A 292 7.88 -28.48 -18.88
N THR A 293 6.78 -29.21 -18.65
CA THR A 293 5.44 -28.62 -18.66
C THR A 293 5.21 -27.76 -17.44
N VAL A 294 4.43 -26.67 -17.61
CA VAL A 294 4.00 -25.76 -16.54
C VAL A 294 2.52 -25.86 -16.28
N GLN A 295 2.10 -25.70 -15.02
CA GLN A 295 0.68 -25.71 -14.62
C GLN A 295 0.08 -24.33 -14.82
N ILE A 296 -0.53 -24.11 -15.99
CA ILE A 296 -1.00 -22.79 -16.44
C ILE A 296 -2.40 -22.84 -17.05
N ASP A 297 -3.05 -21.69 -17.06
CA ASP A 297 -4.18 -21.42 -17.93
C ASP A 297 -3.64 -21.00 -19.31
N ALA A 298 -3.65 -21.94 -20.25
CA ALA A 298 -3.08 -21.75 -21.58
C ALA A 298 -3.70 -20.56 -22.33
N GLN A 299 -5.03 -20.39 -22.24
CA GLN A 299 -5.74 -19.33 -22.92
C GLN A 299 -5.32 -17.95 -22.39
N ARG A 300 -5.12 -17.83 -21.09
CA ARG A 300 -4.70 -16.59 -20.45
C ARG A 300 -3.25 -16.23 -20.76
N LEU A 301 -2.35 -17.20 -20.71
CA LEU A 301 -0.94 -16.93 -21.05
C LEU A 301 -0.74 -16.75 -22.57
N GLU A 302 -1.52 -17.39 -23.42
CA GLU A 302 -1.55 -17.06 -24.85
C GLU A 302 -1.94 -15.59 -25.07
N GLN A 303 -2.93 -15.08 -24.33
CA GLN A 303 -3.32 -13.69 -24.35
C GLN A 303 -2.18 -12.75 -23.94
N VAL A 304 -1.38 -13.11 -22.91
CA VAL A 304 -0.17 -12.36 -22.55
C VAL A 304 0.78 -12.27 -23.74
N LEU A 305 1.10 -13.41 -24.37
CA LEU A 305 1.99 -13.44 -25.52
C LEU A 305 1.43 -12.62 -26.71
N VAL A 306 0.13 -12.79 -27.01
CA VAL A 306 -0.53 -12.00 -28.09
C VAL A 306 -0.42 -10.49 -27.82
N ASN A 307 -0.63 -10.05 -26.59
CA ASN A 307 -0.47 -8.63 -26.23
C ASN A 307 0.97 -8.15 -26.40
N LEU A 308 1.95 -8.95 -26.02
CA LEU A 308 3.38 -8.63 -26.21
C LEU A 308 3.78 -8.61 -27.69
N ILE A 309 3.36 -9.62 -28.47
CA ILE A 309 3.63 -9.71 -29.90
C ILE A 309 2.95 -8.55 -30.65
N HIS A 310 1.70 -8.22 -30.30
CA HIS A 310 0.99 -7.08 -30.89
C HIS A 310 1.75 -5.77 -30.66
N ASN A 311 2.30 -5.54 -29.49
CA ASN A 311 3.15 -4.39 -29.24
C ASN A 311 4.44 -4.44 -30.06
N ALA A 312 5.10 -5.60 -30.15
CA ALA A 312 6.28 -5.80 -30.96
C ALA A 312 6.00 -5.47 -32.44
N VAL A 313 4.88 -5.97 -33.02
CA VAL A 313 4.46 -5.66 -34.40
C VAL A 313 4.23 -4.17 -34.60
N LYS A 314 3.60 -3.52 -33.65
CA LYS A 314 3.27 -2.09 -33.71
C LYS A 314 4.49 -1.18 -33.68
N PHE A 315 5.53 -1.54 -32.93
CA PHE A 315 6.70 -0.68 -32.69
C PHE A 315 7.96 -1.09 -33.45
N THR A 316 7.89 -2.19 -34.21
CA THR A 316 8.99 -2.63 -35.09
C THR A 316 8.77 -2.09 -36.51
N ARG A 317 9.83 -1.60 -37.12
CA ARG A 317 9.79 -1.12 -38.49
C ARG A 317 9.74 -2.28 -39.51
N PRO A 318 9.16 -2.11 -40.68
CA PRO A 318 9.23 -3.11 -41.75
C PRO A 318 10.65 -3.62 -42.01
N GLY A 319 10.79 -4.91 -42.28
CA GLY A 319 12.06 -5.62 -42.34
C GLY A 319 12.66 -6.03 -41.00
N GLY A 320 11.99 -5.70 -39.89
CA GLY A 320 12.45 -6.07 -38.53
C GLY A 320 12.09 -7.50 -38.15
N GLU A 321 12.51 -7.87 -36.95
CA GLU A 321 12.40 -9.24 -36.42
C GLU A 321 11.72 -9.25 -35.03
N ILE A 322 10.88 -10.28 -34.81
CA ILE A 322 10.27 -10.59 -33.52
C ILE A 322 10.60 -12.06 -33.17
N ILE A 323 11.18 -12.27 -32.02
CA ILE A 323 11.60 -13.60 -31.55
C ILE A 323 10.85 -13.96 -30.27
N LEU A 324 10.19 -15.11 -30.27
CA LEU A 324 9.59 -15.70 -29.10
C LEU A 324 10.51 -16.79 -28.56
N SER A 325 10.85 -16.75 -27.28
CA SER A 325 11.68 -17.80 -26.70
C SER A 325 11.18 -18.23 -25.31
N ALA A 326 11.56 -19.43 -24.91
CA ALA A 326 11.37 -19.94 -23.56
C ALA A 326 12.63 -20.69 -23.10
N GLU A 327 13.00 -20.50 -21.84
CA GLU A 327 14.18 -21.09 -21.22
C GLU A 327 13.89 -21.49 -19.77
N PRO A 328 14.56 -22.53 -19.22
CA PRO A 328 14.43 -22.88 -17.81
C PRO A 328 15.13 -21.81 -16.95
N ASP A 329 14.53 -21.48 -15.78
CA ASP A 329 15.03 -20.49 -14.85
C ASP A 329 14.68 -20.88 -13.39
N ASP A 330 15.59 -21.53 -12.67
CA ASP A 330 15.49 -21.89 -11.24
C ASP A 330 14.11 -22.37 -10.76
N GLY A 331 13.61 -23.49 -11.34
CA GLY A 331 12.30 -24.06 -10.99
C GLY A 331 11.11 -23.30 -11.59
N SER A 332 11.37 -22.47 -12.60
CA SER A 332 10.40 -21.70 -13.37
C SER A 332 10.71 -21.82 -14.86
N ILE A 333 9.80 -21.39 -15.71
CA ILE A 333 10.07 -21.17 -17.13
C ILE A 333 10.04 -19.66 -17.39
N ARG A 334 11.10 -19.12 -17.99
CA ARG A 334 11.21 -17.75 -18.47
C ARG A 334 10.81 -17.69 -19.93
N PHE A 335 9.80 -16.93 -20.24
CA PHE A 335 9.35 -16.60 -21.58
C PHE A 335 9.88 -15.22 -21.97
N ALA A 336 10.22 -15.05 -23.26
CA ALA A 336 10.64 -13.76 -23.77
C ALA A 336 10.01 -13.47 -25.14
N VAL A 337 9.66 -12.20 -25.35
CA VAL A 337 9.27 -11.62 -26.64
C VAL A 337 10.26 -10.50 -26.94
N ARG A 338 11.15 -10.71 -27.89
CA ARG A 338 12.16 -9.75 -28.31
C ARG A 338 11.77 -9.12 -29.65
N ASP A 339 11.90 -7.82 -29.76
CA ASP A 339 11.71 -7.05 -30.98
C ASP A 339 12.97 -6.23 -31.33
N THR A 340 13.11 -5.87 -32.61
CA THR A 340 14.14 -4.98 -33.14
C THR A 340 13.57 -3.58 -33.42
N GLY A 341 12.57 -3.15 -32.63
CA GLY A 341 11.85 -1.92 -32.80
C GLY A 341 12.55 -0.67 -32.29
N VAL A 342 11.77 0.37 -32.05
CA VAL A 342 12.27 1.68 -31.62
C VAL A 342 12.81 1.71 -30.20
N GLY A 343 12.50 0.68 -29.38
CA GLY A 343 12.86 0.63 -27.97
C GLY A 343 12.06 1.60 -27.09
N ILE A 344 12.35 1.59 -25.80
CA ILE A 344 11.67 2.36 -24.75
C ILE A 344 12.70 3.21 -24.01
N PRO A 345 12.48 4.52 -23.82
CA PRO A 345 13.33 5.38 -23.00
C PRO A 345 13.43 4.88 -21.57
N ALA A 346 14.60 5.03 -20.93
CA ALA A 346 14.88 4.43 -19.61
C ALA A 346 13.97 4.96 -18.47
N ASP A 347 13.57 6.22 -18.55
CA ASP A 347 12.65 6.87 -17.61
C ASP A 347 11.21 6.38 -17.73
N GLU A 348 10.84 5.79 -18.88
CA GLU A 348 9.51 5.28 -19.17
C GLU A 348 9.31 3.79 -18.79
N VAL A 349 10.40 3.02 -18.74
CA VAL A 349 10.40 1.56 -18.51
C VAL A 349 9.62 1.17 -17.27
N SER A 350 9.70 1.93 -16.19
CA SER A 350 9.00 1.64 -14.94
C SER A 350 7.47 1.82 -15.04
N ARG A 351 6.98 2.59 -16.03
CA ARG A 351 5.60 3.03 -16.13
C ARG A 351 4.78 2.32 -17.20
N ILE A 352 5.42 1.63 -18.14
CA ILE A 352 4.70 0.99 -19.28
C ILE A 352 3.68 -0.06 -18.86
N PHE A 353 3.75 -0.58 -17.65
CA PHE A 353 2.77 -1.51 -17.09
C PHE A 353 1.63 -0.81 -16.32
N GLU A 354 1.66 0.53 -16.22
CA GLU A 354 0.55 1.32 -15.69
C GLU A 354 -0.63 1.32 -16.66
N ARG A 355 -1.84 1.41 -16.15
CA ARG A 355 -3.07 1.42 -16.95
C ARG A 355 -3.16 2.70 -17.78
N PHE A 356 -3.55 2.58 -19.06
CA PHE A 356 -3.66 3.69 -20.01
C PHE A 356 -2.35 4.42 -20.29
N TYR A 357 -1.22 3.86 -19.82
CA TYR A 357 0.06 4.48 -20.06
C TYR A 357 0.53 4.27 -21.49
N ARG A 358 1.07 5.33 -22.11
CA ARG A 358 1.62 5.32 -23.47
C ARG A 358 2.80 6.27 -23.50
N VAL A 359 3.95 5.81 -23.99
CA VAL A 359 5.20 6.58 -24.11
C VAL A 359 5.02 7.80 -24.99
N ASP A 360 4.25 7.68 -26.08
CA ASP A 360 3.97 8.78 -27.00
C ASP A 360 2.48 8.81 -27.34
N LYS A 361 1.77 9.86 -26.91
CA LYS A 361 0.33 10.06 -27.18
C LYS A 361 0.04 10.47 -28.62
N SER A 362 1.07 10.96 -29.38
CA SER A 362 0.91 11.62 -30.67
C SER A 362 1.31 10.76 -31.86
N ARG A 363 2.14 9.73 -31.69
CA ARG A 363 2.85 9.09 -32.81
C ARG A 363 2.24 7.80 -33.36
N THR A 364 1.38 7.11 -32.63
CA THR A 364 0.89 5.81 -33.13
C THR A 364 -0.56 5.58 -32.76
N GLY A 365 -1.39 5.41 -33.77
CA GLY A 365 -2.81 5.07 -33.70
C GLY A 365 -3.12 3.88 -32.75
N ASN A 366 -4.40 3.74 -32.47
CA ASN A 366 -5.11 2.66 -31.78
C ASN A 366 -4.32 1.77 -30.81
N GLY A 367 -4.28 2.14 -29.55
CA GLY A 367 -3.86 1.28 -28.46
C GLY A 367 -4.37 1.85 -27.16
N THR A 368 -5.13 1.06 -26.41
CA THR A 368 -5.82 1.44 -25.18
C THR A 368 -4.88 1.72 -24.01
N GLY A 369 -3.62 1.26 -24.06
CA GLY A 369 -2.69 1.26 -22.95
C GLY A 369 -3.08 0.29 -21.83
N LEU A 370 -4.02 -0.63 -22.08
CA LEU A 370 -4.46 -1.64 -21.12
C LEU A 370 -3.76 -2.99 -21.30
N GLY A 371 -3.32 -3.33 -22.51
CA GLY A 371 -2.78 -4.66 -22.83
C GLY A 371 -1.60 -5.09 -21.95
N LEU A 372 -0.62 -4.22 -21.69
CA LEU A 372 0.52 -4.53 -20.82
C LEU A 372 0.11 -4.66 -19.35
N SER A 373 -0.83 -3.85 -18.87
CA SER A 373 -1.36 -3.96 -17.52
C SER A 373 -2.14 -5.25 -17.29
N ILE A 374 -2.92 -5.69 -18.29
CA ILE A 374 -3.61 -6.99 -18.29
C ILE A 374 -2.59 -8.14 -18.30
N ALA A 375 -1.59 -8.08 -19.19
CA ALA A 375 -0.52 -9.07 -19.23
C ALA A 375 0.17 -9.22 -17.87
N LYS A 376 0.49 -8.12 -17.21
CA LYS A 376 1.07 -8.12 -15.86
C LYS A 376 0.17 -8.83 -14.85
N HIS A 377 -1.10 -8.51 -14.80
CA HIS A 377 -2.03 -9.12 -13.85
C HIS A 377 -2.22 -10.62 -14.10
N ILE A 378 -2.30 -11.05 -15.37
CA ILE A 378 -2.38 -12.46 -15.71
C ILE A 378 -1.15 -13.23 -15.24
N VAL A 379 0.04 -12.69 -15.48
CA VAL A 379 1.31 -13.31 -15.04
C VAL A 379 1.38 -13.37 -13.50
N GLU A 380 1.04 -12.27 -12.82
CA GLU A 380 1.01 -12.21 -11.35
C GLU A 380 -0.03 -13.19 -10.75
N ALA A 381 -1.18 -13.38 -11.39
CA ALA A 381 -2.18 -14.37 -10.98
C ALA A 381 -1.67 -15.83 -11.11
N HIS A 382 -0.74 -16.08 -12.04
CA HIS A 382 -0.04 -17.36 -12.14
C HIS A 382 1.09 -17.52 -11.12
N GLY A 383 1.35 -16.52 -10.27
CA GLY A 383 2.47 -16.51 -9.32
C GLY A 383 3.79 -16.09 -9.94
N GLY A 384 3.76 -15.58 -11.17
CA GLY A 384 4.90 -15.16 -11.95
C GLY A 384 5.26 -13.68 -11.79
N ARG A 385 6.22 -13.24 -12.60
CA ARG A 385 6.67 -11.84 -12.69
C ARG A 385 6.90 -11.48 -14.16
N ILE A 386 6.57 -10.24 -14.55
CA ILE A 386 6.83 -9.68 -15.89
C ILE A 386 7.72 -8.43 -15.77
N TRP A 387 8.64 -8.25 -16.71
CA TRP A 387 9.49 -7.06 -16.83
C TRP A 387 9.92 -6.84 -18.28
N VAL A 388 10.64 -5.76 -18.53
CA VAL A 388 11.20 -5.42 -19.85
C VAL A 388 12.63 -4.95 -19.73
N GLU A 389 13.44 -5.30 -20.71
CA GLU A 389 14.75 -4.75 -20.96
C GLU A 389 14.72 -4.07 -22.31
N SER A 390 15.02 -2.78 -22.35
CA SER A 390 14.91 -1.98 -23.57
C SER A 390 15.92 -0.85 -23.58
N ALA A 391 16.35 -0.49 -24.78
CA ALA A 391 17.12 0.72 -25.01
C ALA A 391 16.59 1.40 -26.27
N GLU A 392 16.44 2.70 -26.20
CA GLU A 392 15.94 3.52 -27.33
C GLU A 392 16.79 3.28 -28.57
N GLY A 393 16.14 2.98 -29.70
CA GLY A 393 16.77 2.66 -30.98
C GLY A 393 17.33 1.24 -31.12
N LYS A 394 17.25 0.38 -30.06
CA LYS A 394 17.81 -0.99 -30.11
C LYS A 394 16.77 -2.11 -29.95
N GLY A 395 15.49 -1.73 -29.83
CA GLY A 395 14.41 -2.66 -29.60
C GLY A 395 14.15 -2.94 -28.13
N SER A 396 13.25 -3.88 -27.84
CA SER A 396 12.85 -4.28 -26.50
C SER A 396 12.81 -5.79 -26.36
N THR A 397 12.99 -6.27 -25.13
CA THR A 397 12.74 -7.65 -24.78
C THR A 397 11.84 -7.69 -23.55
N PHE A 398 10.63 -8.15 -23.74
CA PHE A 398 9.69 -8.38 -22.64
C PHE A 398 9.88 -9.80 -22.12
N TYR A 399 10.06 -9.93 -20.83
CA TYR A 399 10.22 -11.20 -20.14
C TYR A 399 9.10 -11.43 -19.17
N PHE A 400 8.67 -12.68 -19.03
CA PHE A 400 7.90 -13.13 -17.88
C PHE A 400 8.32 -14.52 -17.43
N ILE A 401 8.20 -14.79 -16.14
CA ILE A 401 8.49 -16.10 -15.54
C ILE A 401 7.21 -16.69 -14.96
N ILE A 402 7.08 -18.00 -15.11
CA ILE A 402 5.99 -18.78 -14.50
C ILE A 402 6.61 -19.91 -13.69
N PRO A 403 6.29 -20.03 -12.38
CA PRO A 403 6.71 -21.16 -11.54
C PRO A 403 6.17 -22.49 -12.09
N GLN A 404 6.95 -23.57 -11.91
CA GLN A 404 6.56 -24.93 -12.30
C GLN A 404 5.51 -25.51 -11.37
#